data_da7d427f456ac8c7b2d4b12cb6359713
#
_entry.id   da7d427f456ac8c7b2d4b12cb6359713
#
_cell.length_a   1.000
_cell.length_b   1.000
_cell.length_c   1.000
_cell.angle_alpha   90.00
_cell.angle_beta   90.00
_cell.angle_gamma   90.00
#
_symmetry.space_group_name_H-M   'P 1'
#
loop_
_entity.id
_entity.type
_entity.pdbx_description
1 polymer ?
#
loop_
_entity_poly.entity_id
_entity_poly.type
_entity_poly.pdbx_seq_one_letter_code
_entity_poly.pdbx_strand_id
1 'polypeptide(L)'
;GTKVGALFGEAVVITNEELKRDFRYNIKQRGGMLAKGRLLGIQFLTLFEEKRYFEISAHASRLAEKIHDELKDMGVKFYVDSPSNQQFVILPDAVLEKLKDDFAFEYQARVDDAHSAVRICTCWATKEENVEALLAALRGLLQ
;
A
#
# COMPACT_ATOMS: atom_id res chain seq x y z
N GLY A 1 2.85 -2.03 -9.64
CA GLY A 1 4.28 -2.25 -9.95
C GLY A 1 5.23 -1.52 -9.00
N THR A 2 4.96 -0.25 -8.67
CA THR A 2 5.90 0.60 -7.89
C THR A 2 6.11 0.12 -6.45
N LYS A 3 5.13 -0.52 -5.83
CA LYS A 3 5.25 -1.04 -4.45
C LYS A 3 6.10 -2.32 -4.34
N VAL A 4 6.45 -2.90 -5.48
CA VAL A 4 7.37 -4.06 -5.59
C VAL A 4 8.64 -3.73 -6.37
N GLY A 5 8.98 -2.45 -6.52
CA GLY A 5 10.25 -1.98 -7.09
C GLY A 5 10.25 -1.69 -8.59
N ALA A 6 9.13 -1.80 -9.29
CA ALA A 6 9.04 -1.28 -10.65
C ALA A 6 9.12 0.25 -10.66
N LEU A 7 9.82 0.83 -11.62
CA LEU A 7 9.95 2.28 -11.74
C LEU A 7 8.61 2.93 -12.13
N PHE A 8 7.86 2.26 -13.00
CA PHE A 8 6.54 2.71 -13.46
C PHE A 8 5.78 1.55 -14.13
N GLY A 9 4.49 1.75 -14.35
CA GLY A 9 3.62 0.79 -15.04
C GLY A 9 2.88 -0.15 -14.11
N GLU A 10 1.88 -0.80 -14.68
CA GLU A 10 0.97 -1.71 -13.99
C GLU A 10 0.86 -3.02 -14.76
N ALA A 11 0.72 -4.12 -14.01
CA ALA A 11 0.31 -5.42 -14.55
C ALA A 11 -1.17 -5.63 -14.23
N VAL A 12 -1.97 -5.88 -15.26
CA VAL A 12 -3.40 -6.16 -15.11
C VAL A 12 -3.64 -7.64 -15.38
N VAL A 13 -4.20 -8.34 -14.40
CA VAL A 13 -4.60 -9.75 -14.53
C VAL A 13 -6.13 -9.80 -14.65
N ILE A 14 -6.61 -10.38 -15.75
CA ILE A 14 -8.04 -10.52 -16.01
C ILE A 14 -8.34 -12.01 -16.11
N THR A 15 -9.13 -12.54 -15.18
CA THR A 15 -9.55 -13.94 -15.13
C THR A 15 -10.89 -14.19 -15.83
N ASN A 16 -11.72 -13.16 -15.97
CA ASN A 16 -12.99 -13.24 -16.68
C ASN A 16 -12.78 -12.98 -18.18
N GLU A 17 -13.10 -13.95 -19.02
CA GLU A 17 -12.91 -13.85 -20.49
C GLU A 17 -13.73 -12.73 -21.14
N GLU A 18 -14.93 -12.44 -20.63
CA GLU A 18 -15.78 -11.38 -21.17
C GLU A 18 -15.15 -9.99 -21.01
N LEU A 19 -14.40 -9.76 -19.92
CA LEU A 19 -13.71 -8.51 -19.63
C LEU A 19 -12.44 -8.32 -20.48
N LYS A 20 -11.93 -9.40 -21.10
CA LYS A 20 -10.76 -9.33 -22.00
C LYS A 20 -11.12 -8.78 -23.39
N ARG A 21 -12.41 -8.84 -23.75
CA ARG A 21 -12.86 -8.36 -25.06
C ARG A 21 -12.45 -6.89 -25.26
N ASP A 22 -11.76 -6.64 -26.35
CA ASP A 22 -11.30 -5.32 -26.77
C ASP A 22 -10.43 -4.57 -25.72
N PHE A 23 -9.95 -5.24 -24.67
CA PHE A 23 -9.19 -4.60 -23.59
C PHE A 23 -7.94 -3.87 -24.08
N ARG A 24 -7.20 -4.44 -25.05
CA ARG A 24 -6.02 -3.76 -25.62
C ARG A 24 -6.37 -2.50 -26.42
N TYR A 25 -7.50 -2.51 -27.12
CA TYR A 25 -8.01 -1.31 -27.80
C TYR A 25 -8.42 -0.24 -26.79
N ASN A 26 -9.04 -0.63 -25.68
CA ASN A 26 -9.38 0.27 -24.59
C ASN A 26 -8.12 0.90 -23.97
N ILE A 27 -7.05 0.13 -23.73
CA ILE A 27 -5.77 0.66 -23.26
C ILE A 27 -5.24 1.73 -24.24
N LYS A 28 -5.22 1.39 -25.53
CA LYS A 28 -4.72 2.32 -26.57
C LYS A 28 -5.56 3.59 -26.67
N GLN A 29 -6.87 3.43 -26.68
CA GLN A 29 -7.82 4.55 -26.80
C GLN A 29 -7.65 5.55 -25.63
N ARG A 30 -7.32 5.06 -24.43
CA ARG A 30 -7.13 5.87 -23.23
C ARG A 30 -5.68 6.33 -23.03
N GLY A 31 -4.81 6.16 -24.02
CA GLY A 31 -3.42 6.59 -23.97
C GLY A 31 -2.49 5.71 -23.12
N GLY A 32 -2.96 4.55 -22.64
CA GLY A 32 -2.18 3.66 -21.80
C GLY A 32 -1.18 2.75 -22.54
N MET A 33 -1.15 2.78 -23.88
CA MET A 33 -0.23 1.98 -24.68
C MET A 33 1.03 2.77 -25.02
N LEU A 34 2.12 2.44 -24.33
CA LEU A 34 3.42 3.05 -24.59
C LEU A 34 4.06 2.46 -25.87
N ALA A 35 4.53 3.34 -26.78
CA ALA A 35 5.20 2.92 -28.02
C ALA A 35 6.46 2.08 -27.75
N LYS A 36 7.15 2.32 -26.66
CA LYS A 36 8.29 1.55 -26.16
C LYS A 36 7.88 0.62 -25.01
N GLY A 37 6.79 -0.12 -25.18
CA GLY A 37 6.19 -0.99 -24.16
C GLY A 37 7.14 -2.03 -23.54
N ARG A 38 8.22 -2.40 -24.23
CA ARG A 38 9.27 -3.27 -23.66
C ARG A 38 9.92 -2.71 -22.40
N LEU A 39 9.92 -1.37 -22.21
CA LEU A 39 10.42 -0.76 -20.98
C LEU A 39 9.59 -1.17 -19.76
N LEU A 40 8.27 -1.33 -19.94
CA LEU A 40 7.38 -1.90 -18.93
C LEU A 40 7.58 -3.41 -18.83
N GLY A 41 7.58 -4.10 -19.98
CA GLY A 41 7.69 -5.56 -20.04
C GLY A 41 8.94 -6.13 -19.39
N ILE A 42 10.11 -5.49 -19.57
CA ILE A 42 11.36 -5.91 -18.94
C ILE A 42 11.29 -5.84 -17.42
N GLN A 43 10.68 -4.79 -16.86
CA GLN A 43 10.52 -4.66 -15.41
C GLN A 43 9.71 -5.81 -14.85
N PHE A 44 8.54 -6.11 -15.45
CA PHE A 44 7.70 -7.21 -15.00
C PHE A 44 8.31 -8.58 -15.29
N LEU A 45 9.01 -8.74 -16.41
CA LEU A 45 9.76 -9.97 -16.68
C LEU A 45 10.76 -10.24 -15.55
N THR A 46 11.59 -9.27 -15.21
CA THR A 46 12.58 -9.38 -14.13
C THR A 46 11.93 -9.65 -12.77
N LEU A 47 10.81 -8.98 -12.48
CA LEU A 47 10.08 -9.18 -11.22
C LEU A 47 9.49 -10.59 -11.11
N PHE A 48 9.00 -11.16 -12.21
CA PHE A 48 8.41 -12.50 -12.17
C PHE A 48 9.45 -13.63 -12.31
N GLU A 49 10.67 -13.34 -12.80
CA GLU A 49 11.76 -14.32 -12.79
C GLU A 49 12.09 -14.72 -11.35
N GLU A 50 12.37 -16.01 -11.14
CA GLU A 50 12.79 -16.58 -9.86
C GLU A 50 11.88 -16.22 -8.67
N LYS A 51 10.59 -15.92 -8.94
CA LYS A 51 9.60 -15.56 -7.94
C LYS A 51 9.87 -14.25 -7.15
N ARG A 52 10.77 -13.40 -7.60
CA ARG A 52 11.14 -12.13 -6.92
C ARG A 52 9.94 -11.26 -6.57
N TYR A 53 8.97 -11.17 -7.50
CA TYR A 53 7.74 -10.42 -7.24
C TYR A 53 7.03 -10.87 -5.97
N PHE A 54 6.91 -12.18 -5.79
CA PHE A 54 6.20 -12.76 -4.64
C PHE A 54 6.97 -12.58 -3.34
N GLU A 55 8.30 -12.70 -3.37
CA GLU A 55 9.15 -12.49 -2.20
C GLU A 55 9.13 -11.04 -1.73
N ILE A 56 9.26 -10.10 -2.68
CA ILE A 56 9.20 -8.65 -2.40
C ILE A 56 7.81 -8.25 -1.88
N SER A 57 6.74 -8.77 -2.51
CA SER A 57 5.37 -8.53 -2.07
C SER A 57 5.09 -9.11 -0.68
N ALA A 58 5.59 -10.32 -0.40
CA ALA A 58 5.43 -10.95 0.90
C ALA A 58 6.09 -10.14 2.03
N HIS A 59 7.25 -9.50 1.77
CA HIS A 59 7.88 -8.59 2.72
C HIS A 59 6.93 -7.42 3.08
N ALA A 60 6.42 -6.73 2.07
CA ALA A 60 5.50 -5.61 2.28
C ALA A 60 4.22 -6.04 3.02
N SER A 61 3.65 -7.19 2.64
CA SER A 61 2.44 -7.72 3.28
C SER A 61 2.65 -8.08 4.74
N ARG A 62 3.76 -8.76 5.08
CA ARG A 62 4.08 -9.09 6.47
C ARG A 62 4.21 -7.85 7.36
N LEU A 63 4.83 -6.78 6.86
CA LEU A 63 4.95 -5.53 7.60
C LEU A 63 3.59 -4.83 7.79
N ALA A 64 2.72 -4.89 6.79
CA ALA A 64 1.36 -4.38 6.91
C ALA A 64 0.51 -5.18 7.90
N GLU A 65 0.62 -6.51 7.88
CA GLU A 65 -0.05 -7.42 8.82
C GLU A 65 0.42 -7.14 10.26
N LYS A 66 1.73 -6.98 10.47
CA LYS A 66 2.29 -6.59 11.77
C LYS A 66 1.70 -5.26 12.27
N ILE A 67 1.63 -4.24 11.39
CA ILE A 67 1.00 -2.95 11.74
C ILE A 67 -0.47 -3.16 12.11
N HIS A 68 -1.20 -3.94 11.32
CA HIS A 68 -2.61 -4.25 11.57
C HIS A 68 -2.81 -4.88 12.95
N ASP A 69 -2.10 -5.95 13.23
CA ASP A 69 -2.30 -6.74 14.45
C ASP A 69 -1.93 -5.92 15.71
N GLU A 70 -0.79 -5.25 15.68
CA GLU A 70 -0.36 -4.39 16.79
C GLU A 70 -1.33 -3.23 17.05
N LEU A 71 -1.85 -2.58 16.00
CA LEU A 71 -2.84 -1.50 16.17
C LEU A 71 -4.19 -2.03 16.66
N LYS A 72 -4.57 -3.21 16.23
CA LYS A 72 -5.76 -3.90 16.73
C LYS A 72 -5.63 -4.22 18.23
N ASP A 73 -4.47 -4.70 18.66
CA ASP A 73 -4.18 -4.97 20.07
C ASP A 73 -4.15 -3.69 20.93
N MET A 74 -3.79 -2.55 20.34
CA MET A 74 -3.91 -1.21 20.96
C MET A 74 -5.35 -0.69 20.99
N GLY A 75 -6.33 -1.40 20.40
CA GLY A 75 -7.72 -0.97 20.35
C GLY A 75 -8.03 0.07 19.27
N VAL A 76 -7.12 0.29 18.33
CA VAL A 76 -7.34 1.19 17.18
C VAL A 76 -8.43 0.65 16.28
N LYS A 77 -9.36 1.50 15.88
CA LYS A 77 -10.41 1.14 14.93
C LYS A 77 -9.91 1.27 13.49
N PHE A 78 -10.37 0.36 12.65
CA PHE A 78 -10.07 0.39 11.22
C PHE A 78 -11.24 1.01 10.44
N TYR A 79 -10.92 1.89 9.51
CA TYR A 79 -11.89 2.48 8.59
C TYR A 79 -12.32 1.47 7.52
N VAL A 80 -11.35 0.67 7.06
CA VAL A 80 -11.55 -0.47 6.17
C VAL A 80 -10.66 -1.60 6.66
N ASP A 81 -11.19 -2.81 6.75
CA ASP A 81 -10.41 -4.02 6.96
C ASP A 81 -9.74 -4.41 5.65
N SER A 82 -8.41 -4.39 5.63
CA SER A 82 -7.62 -4.56 4.41
C SER A 82 -6.59 -5.68 4.57
N PRO A 83 -6.65 -6.74 3.74
CA PRO A 83 -5.64 -7.80 3.73
C PRO A 83 -4.40 -7.43 2.90
N SER A 84 -4.29 -6.19 2.44
CA SER A 84 -3.22 -5.74 1.55
C SER A 84 -2.10 -5.01 2.29
N ASN A 85 -1.12 -4.54 1.54
CA ASN A 85 -0.05 -3.68 2.05
C ASN A 85 -0.51 -2.27 2.45
N GLN A 86 -1.81 -2.00 2.48
CA GLN A 86 -2.39 -0.73 2.88
C GLN A 86 -3.32 -0.94 4.07
N GLN A 87 -3.06 -0.23 5.17
CA GLN A 87 -3.89 -0.27 6.36
C GLN A 87 -4.62 1.07 6.53
N PHE A 88 -5.92 1.01 6.71
CA PHE A 88 -6.79 2.18 6.83
C PHE A 88 -7.27 2.29 8.27
N VAL A 89 -6.65 3.17 9.03
CA VAL A 89 -6.85 3.28 10.47
C VAL A 89 -7.52 4.60 10.84
N ILE A 90 -8.28 4.59 11.92
CA ILE A 90 -8.89 5.80 12.49
C ILE A 90 -8.05 6.24 13.67
N LEU A 91 -7.45 7.43 13.57
CA LEU A 91 -6.61 7.99 14.62
C LEU A 91 -7.13 9.34 15.08
N PRO A 92 -6.91 9.71 16.37
CA PRO A 92 -7.18 11.07 16.84
C PRO A 92 -6.32 12.10 16.09
N ASP A 93 -6.91 13.22 15.68
CA ASP A 93 -6.18 14.28 14.97
C ASP A 93 -5.01 14.81 15.80
N ALA A 94 -5.17 14.86 17.13
CA ALA A 94 -4.10 15.27 18.05
C ALA A 94 -2.88 14.31 18.02
N VAL A 95 -3.09 13.02 17.74
CA VAL A 95 -2.01 12.04 17.56
C VAL A 95 -1.34 12.24 16.22
N LEU A 96 -2.12 12.43 15.15
CA LEU A 96 -1.59 12.69 13.80
C LEU A 96 -0.74 13.97 13.79
N GLU A 97 -1.18 15.01 14.46
CA GLU A 97 -0.43 16.27 14.56
C GLU A 97 0.93 16.11 15.28
N LYS A 98 1.00 15.26 16.30
CA LYS A 98 2.27 14.97 17.01
C LYS A 98 3.24 14.12 16.18
N LEU A 99 2.73 13.34 15.26
CA LEU A 99 3.54 12.41 14.46
C LEU A 99 3.92 12.94 13.07
N LYS A 100 3.35 14.06 12.62
CA LYS A 100 3.48 14.58 11.26
C LYS A 100 4.92 14.87 10.78
N ASP A 101 5.81 15.21 11.73
CA ASP A 101 7.19 15.55 11.41
C ASP A 101 8.07 14.29 11.25
N ASP A 102 7.67 13.17 11.87
CA ASP A 102 8.39 11.90 11.83
C ASP A 102 7.79 10.89 10.85
N PHE A 103 6.46 10.94 10.65
CA PHE A 103 5.72 9.97 9.84
C PHE A 103 4.73 10.65 8.89
N ALA A 104 4.71 10.20 7.64
CA ALA A 104 3.75 10.66 6.64
C ALA A 104 2.53 9.72 6.59
N PHE A 105 1.35 10.29 6.78
CA PHE A 105 0.08 9.59 6.65
C PHE A 105 -0.72 10.16 5.46
N GLU A 106 -1.37 9.28 4.71
CA GLU A 106 -2.28 9.67 3.65
C GLU A 106 -3.71 9.82 4.20
N TYR A 107 -4.21 11.05 4.22
CA TYR A 107 -5.58 11.34 4.65
C TYR A 107 -6.59 10.67 3.72
N GLN A 108 -7.61 10.03 4.29
CA GLN A 108 -8.68 9.36 3.55
C GLN A 108 -10.05 10.03 3.76
N ALA A 109 -10.43 10.22 5.01
CA ALA A 109 -11.73 10.79 5.33
C ALA A 109 -11.78 11.38 6.73
N ARG A 110 -12.66 12.34 6.94
CA ARG A 110 -13.10 12.77 8.26
C ARG A 110 -14.06 11.75 8.83
N VAL A 111 -13.84 11.30 10.07
CA VAL A 111 -14.71 10.33 10.75
C VAL A 111 -15.66 11.05 11.70
N ASP A 112 -15.14 11.93 12.55
CA ASP A 112 -15.88 12.80 13.46
C ASP A 112 -15.08 14.09 13.75
N ASP A 113 -15.50 14.88 14.75
CA ASP A 113 -14.89 16.19 15.06
C ASP A 113 -13.43 16.09 15.54
N ALA A 114 -12.97 14.92 15.99
CA ALA A 114 -11.65 14.71 16.58
C ALA A 114 -10.83 13.59 15.92
N HIS A 115 -11.42 12.84 14.97
CA HIS A 115 -10.77 11.69 14.37
C HIS A 115 -10.78 11.74 12.85
N SER A 116 -9.69 11.32 12.28
CA SER A 116 -9.51 11.12 10.83
C SER A 116 -9.14 9.69 10.51
N ALA A 117 -9.65 9.21 9.38
CA ALA A 117 -9.18 8.00 8.76
C ALA A 117 -7.95 8.32 7.92
N VAL A 118 -6.86 7.57 8.14
CA VAL A 118 -5.60 7.70 7.42
C VAL A 118 -5.14 6.37 6.89
N ARG A 119 -4.32 6.39 5.84
CA ARG A 119 -3.74 5.21 5.24
C ARG A 119 -2.25 5.13 5.57
N ILE A 120 -1.84 3.96 6.05
CA ILE A 120 -0.46 3.53 6.19
C ILE A 120 -0.17 2.55 5.06
N CYS A 121 0.93 2.74 4.33
CA CYS A 121 1.26 1.90 3.18
C CYS A 121 2.70 1.38 3.29
N THR A 122 2.85 0.06 3.24
CA THR A 122 4.15 -0.60 3.17
C THR A 122 4.53 -0.92 1.73
N CYS A 123 5.82 -1.08 1.48
CA CYS A 123 6.34 -1.42 0.16
C CYS A 123 7.67 -2.18 0.28
N TRP A 124 8.28 -2.50 -0.85
CA TRP A 124 9.56 -3.18 -0.94
C TRP A 124 10.69 -2.49 -0.16
N ALA A 125 10.65 -1.17 -0.03
CA ALA A 125 11.67 -0.37 0.65
C ALA A 125 11.34 -0.09 2.13
N THR A 126 10.19 -0.52 2.63
CA THR A 126 9.81 -0.33 4.03
C THR A 126 10.71 -1.17 4.92
N LYS A 127 11.39 -0.53 5.84
CA LYS A 127 12.26 -1.21 6.81
C LYS A 127 11.47 -1.58 8.06
N GLU A 128 11.80 -2.74 8.64
CA GLU A 128 11.14 -3.21 9.87
C GLU A 128 11.36 -2.24 11.02
N GLU A 129 12.55 -1.66 11.14
CA GLU A 129 12.88 -0.65 12.15
C GLU A 129 11.96 0.59 12.11
N ASN A 130 11.52 1.01 10.91
CA ASN A 130 10.59 2.13 10.76
C ASN A 130 9.17 1.75 11.20
N VAL A 131 8.77 0.50 10.97
CA VAL A 131 7.49 -0.04 11.46
C VAL A 131 7.49 -0.09 12.98
N GLU A 132 8.57 -0.59 13.59
CA GLU A 132 8.71 -0.62 15.06
C GLU A 132 8.68 0.79 15.66
N ALA A 133 9.37 1.74 15.04
CA ALA A 133 9.37 3.13 15.50
C ALA A 133 7.96 3.74 15.45
N LEU A 134 7.22 3.51 14.36
CA LEU A 134 5.83 3.96 14.25
C LEU A 134 4.94 3.35 15.33
N LEU A 135 5.02 2.03 15.53
CA LEU A 135 4.22 1.32 16.52
C LEU A 135 4.54 1.76 17.95
N ALA A 136 5.82 1.98 18.26
CA ALA A 136 6.25 2.50 19.55
C ALA A 136 5.71 3.93 19.81
N ALA A 137 5.79 4.81 18.81
CA ALA A 137 5.28 6.17 18.90
C ALA A 137 3.75 6.19 19.12
N LEU A 138 3.01 5.39 18.34
CA LEU A 138 1.55 5.26 18.48
C LEU A 138 1.17 4.70 19.86
N ARG A 139 1.88 3.67 20.35
CA ARG A 139 1.62 3.08 21.67
C ARG A 139 1.80 4.11 22.79
N GLY A 140 2.81 4.99 22.70
CA GLY A 140 3.05 6.04 23.66
C GLY A 140 2.04 7.19 23.64
N LEU A 141 1.29 7.37 22.56
CA LEU A 141 0.34 8.46 22.39
C LEU A 141 -1.13 8.04 22.54
N LEU A 142 -1.42 6.74 22.45
CA LEU A 142 -2.78 6.17 22.52
C LEU A 142 -3.11 5.62 23.93
N GLN A 143 -2.13 5.57 24.83
CA GLN A 143 -2.31 5.28 26.26
C GLN A 143 -2.70 6.55 27.00
#